data_cf99b5350fb56dd589b20c85d87c4cd7
#
_entry.id   cf99b5350fb56dd589b20c85d87c4cd7
#
_cell.length_a   1.000
_cell.length_b   1.000
_cell.length_c   1.000
_cell.angle_alpha   90.00
_cell.angle_beta   90.00
_cell.angle_gamma   90.00
#
_symmetry.space_group_name_H-M   'P 1'
#
loop_
_entity.id
_entity.type
_entity.pdbx_description
1 polymer ?
#
loop_
_entity_poly.entity_id
_entity_poly.type
_entity_poly.pdbx_seq_one_letter_code
_entity_poly.pdbx_strand_id
1 'polypeptide(L)'
;EIARLIHSSSQKPNVGIDIILFDAEDWGAPNDYTGAPINEYGGYCLGSDYWSKNLHKANYSAYFGILLDMVGDKNATFRYDSESMQVAPSIVNQVWGTAQKLGFGNYFILEDGGGIVDDHVPVIRNAKIPMIDIIDLRKNDKTFFDQHHTHGDSIEVIDKNTLKAVGQTVLQVLYEEKP
;
A
#
# COMPACT_ATOMS: atom_id res chain seq x y z
N GLU A 1 6.45 13.01 3.38
CA GLU A 1 6.73 13.35 4.78
C GLU A 1 7.64 12.32 5.45
N ILE A 2 7.41 11.00 5.29
CA ILE A 2 8.28 9.94 5.82
C ILE A 2 9.74 10.17 5.41
N ALA A 3 9.99 10.36 4.10
CA ALA A 3 11.35 10.64 3.59
C ALA A 3 11.97 11.89 4.24
N ARG A 4 11.19 12.96 4.40
CA ARG A 4 11.66 14.19 5.02
C ARG A 4 12.05 13.97 6.49
N LEU A 5 11.23 13.24 7.24
CA LEU A 5 11.50 12.92 8.64
C LEU A 5 12.76 12.05 8.77
N ILE A 6 12.89 11.01 7.98
CA ILE A 6 14.09 10.16 7.96
C ILE A 6 15.33 10.97 7.59
N HIS A 7 15.23 11.85 6.57
CA HIS A 7 16.36 12.69 6.15
C HIS A 7 16.80 13.65 7.27
N SER A 8 15.86 14.29 7.96
CA SER A 8 16.15 15.29 9.00
C SER A 8 16.54 14.69 10.36
N SER A 9 16.22 13.41 10.61
CA SER A 9 16.57 12.75 11.87
C SER A 9 18.08 12.51 12.00
N SER A 10 18.62 12.70 13.19
CA SER A 10 20.00 12.31 13.54
C SER A 10 20.14 10.78 13.62
N GLN A 11 19.10 10.10 14.03
CA GLN A 11 19.02 8.63 14.03
C GLN A 11 18.43 8.17 12.69
N LYS A 12 19.04 7.16 12.07
CA LYS A 12 18.57 6.58 10.81
C LYS A 12 18.06 5.16 11.06
N PRO A 13 17.10 4.67 10.23
CA PRO A 13 16.78 3.25 10.19
C PRO A 13 18.02 2.40 9.89
N ASN A 14 18.03 1.16 10.35
CA ASN A 14 19.14 0.23 10.11
C ASN A 14 19.08 -0.45 8.73
N VAL A 15 18.05 -0.16 7.96
CA VAL A 15 17.80 -0.72 6.62
C VAL A 15 17.76 0.38 5.58
N GLY A 16 18.10 0.05 4.34
CA GLY A 16 17.88 0.93 3.19
C GLY A 16 16.40 1.08 2.88
N ILE A 17 16.00 2.26 2.42
CA ILE A 17 14.61 2.56 2.08
C ILE A 17 14.58 3.14 0.67
N ASP A 18 13.88 2.46 -0.21
CA ASP A 18 13.53 2.97 -1.54
C ASP A 18 12.07 3.40 -1.53
N ILE A 19 11.77 4.57 -2.08
CA ILE A 19 10.41 5.08 -2.26
C ILE A 19 10.11 5.08 -3.74
N ILE A 20 9.10 4.33 -4.13
CA ILE A 20 8.68 4.17 -5.53
C ILE A 20 7.27 4.75 -5.64
N LEU A 21 7.07 5.60 -6.64
CA LEU A 21 5.76 6.15 -6.99
C LEU A 21 5.34 5.48 -8.29
N PHE A 22 4.37 4.59 -8.19
CA PHE A 22 3.82 3.94 -9.37
C PHE A 22 2.89 4.88 -10.13
N ASP A 23 2.82 4.72 -11.43
CA ASP A 23 2.00 5.49 -12.35
C ASP A 23 0.94 4.59 -12.98
N ALA A 24 -0.17 5.18 -13.41
CA ALA A 24 -1.22 4.51 -14.18
C ALA A 24 -1.78 3.25 -13.47
N GLU A 25 -1.98 3.30 -12.16
CA GLU A 25 -2.67 2.24 -11.43
C GLU A 25 -4.14 2.18 -11.85
N ASP A 26 -4.85 3.30 -11.80
CA ASP A 26 -6.30 3.47 -12.05
C ASP A 26 -6.71 3.53 -13.53
N TRP A 27 -5.82 3.30 -14.48
CA TRP A 27 -6.13 3.57 -15.88
C TRP A 27 -7.29 2.68 -16.38
N GLY A 28 -7.19 1.37 -16.22
CA GLY A 28 -8.19 0.40 -16.66
C GLY A 28 -8.42 0.37 -18.17
N ALA A 29 -8.83 -0.76 -18.69
CA ALA A 29 -9.25 -0.84 -20.10
C ALA A 29 -10.67 -0.24 -20.25
N PRO A 30 -10.96 0.58 -21.27
CA PRO A 30 -12.32 1.04 -21.56
C PRO A 30 -13.30 -0.15 -21.72
N ASN A 31 -14.55 0.04 -21.32
CA ASN A 31 -15.59 -0.99 -21.40
C ASN A 31 -15.84 -1.52 -22.81
N ASP A 32 -15.55 -0.72 -23.84
CA ASP A 32 -15.68 -1.06 -25.25
C ASP A 32 -14.34 -1.52 -25.88
N TYR A 33 -13.31 -1.73 -25.07
CA TYR A 33 -12.02 -2.17 -25.56
C TYR A 33 -12.09 -3.61 -26.08
N THR A 34 -11.78 -3.79 -27.37
CA THR A 34 -11.80 -5.09 -28.08
C THR A 34 -10.41 -5.56 -28.54
N GLY A 35 -9.36 -4.85 -28.11
CA GLY A 35 -7.98 -5.17 -28.45
C GLY A 35 -7.44 -6.36 -27.68
N ALA A 36 -6.14 -6.68 -27.90
CA ALA A 36 -5.43 -7.64 -27.08
C ALA A 36 -5.38 -7.20 -25.62
N PRO A 37 -5.35 -8.10 -24.63
CA PRO A 37 -5.19 -7.74 -23.24
C PRO A 37 -3.99 -6.81 -23.04
N ILE A 38 -4.21 -5.67 -22.34
CA ILE A 38 -3.16 -4.66 -22.09
C ILE A 38 -2.13 -5.26 -21.12
N ASN A 39 -2.64 -5.86 -20.04
CA ASN A 39 -1.91 -6.70 -19.11
C ASN A 39 -2.88 -7.71 -18.48
N GLU A 40 -2.41 -8.53 -17.55
CA GLU A 40 -3.25 -9.51 -16.84
C GLU A 40 -4.22 -8.89 -15.82
N TYR A 41 -4.08 -7.59 -15.54
CA TYR A 41 -4.90 -6.81 -14.60
C TYR A 41 -5.96 -5.93 -15.30
N GLY A 42 -6.28 -6.20 -16.57
CA GLY A 42 -7.31 -5.44 -17.27
C GLY A 42 -6.95 -3.98 -17.58
N GLY A 43 -5.65 -3.67 -17.65
CA GLY A 43 -5.16 -2.30 -17.86
C GLY A 43 -4.97 -1.48 -16.58
N TYR A 44 -5.18 -2.08 -15.41
CA TYR A 44 -4.81 -1.50 -14.10
C TYR A 44 -3.36 -1.82 -13.74
N CYS A 45 -2.81 -1.16 -12.72
CA CYS A 45 -1.49 -1.43 -12.16
C CYS A 45 -0.35 -1.39 -13.21
N LEU A 46 -0.45 -0.53 -14.24
CA LEU A 46 0.51 -0.55 -15.36
C LEU A 46 1.92 -0.17 -14.94
N GLY A 47 2.06 0.79 -14.05
CA GLY A 47 3.37 1.23 -13.55
C GLY A 47 4.08 0.16 -12.73
N SER A 48 3.39 -0.47 -11.82
CA SER A 48 3.94 -1.54 -10.97
C SER A 48 4.20 -2.82 -11.78
N ASP A 49 3.32 -3.16 -12.73
CA ASP A 49 3.53 -4.29 -13.65
C ASP A 49 4.78 -4.08 -14.51
N TYR A 50 4.97 -2.87 -15.05
CA TYR A 50 6.17 -2.55 -15.80
C TYR A 50 7.42 -2.56 -14.92
N TRP A 51 7.39 -1.87 -13.77
CA TRP A 51 8.54 -1.78 -12.87
C TRP A 51 8.96 -3.16 -12.36
N SER A 52 8.03 -3.98 -11.96
CA SER A 52 8.31 -5.31 -11.39
C SER A 52 8.94 -6.28 -12.41
N LYS A 53 8.70 -6.07 -13.71
CA LYS A 53 9.35 -6.76 -14.83
C LYS A 53 10.68 -6.11 -15.26
N ASN A 54 10.90 -4.84 -14.95
CA ASN A 54 12.03 -4.02 -15.39
C ASN A 54 12.64 -3.25 -14.21
N LEU A 55 13.19 -3.99 -13.24
CA LEU A 55 13.72 -3.39 -12.01
C LEU A 55 14.79 -2.35 -12.31
N HIS A 56 14.76 -1.24 -11.58
CA HIS A 56 15.64 -0.07 -11.78
C HIS A 56 17.13 -0.31 -11.49
N LYS A 57 17.46 -1.44 -10.86
CA LYS A 57 18.83 -1.92 -10.62
C LYS A 57 18.93 -3.39 -10.96
N ALA A 58 20.03 -3.82 -11.56
CA ALA A 58 20.34 -5.22 -11.75
C ALA A 58 20.44 -5.93 -10.37
N ASN A 59 19.83 -7.08 -10.25
CA ASN A 59 19.78 -7.87 -9.01
C ASN A 59 19.16 -7.10 -7.81
N TYR A 60 18.23 -6.19 -8.09
CA TYR A 60 17.48 -5.50 -7.03
C TYR A 60 16.71 -6.52 -6.18
N SER A 61 16.78 -6.35 -4.89
CA SER A 61 15.98 -7.11 -3.92
C SER A 61 15.60 -6.22 -2.74
N ALA A 62 14.49 -6.50 -2.13
CA ALA A 62 14.06 -5.88 -0.88
C ALA A 62 13.60 -6.97 0.08
N TYR A 63 13.72 -6.72 1.38
CA TYR A 63 13.18 -7.63 2.39
C TYR A 63 11.67 -7.72 2.29
N PHE A 64 11.00 -6.59 2.12
CA PHE A 64 9.58 -6.48 1.86
C PHE A 64 9.24 -5.09 1.29
N GLY A 65 8.02 -4.95 0.79
CA GLY A 65 7.40 -3.68 0.42
C GLY A 65 6.15 -3.39 1.23
N ILE A 66 5.82 -2.11 1.36
CA ILE A 66 4.55 -1.63 1.93
C ILE A 66 3.95 -0.69 0.89
N LEU A 67 2.82 -1.09 0.30
CA LEU A 67 2.00 -0.21 -0.51
C LEU A 67 1.18 0.68 0.43
N LEU A 68 0.99 1.92 0.03
CA LEU A 68 0.11 2.88 0.71
C LEU A 68 -0.87 3.41 -0.31
N ASP A 69 -2.09 2.92 -0.27
CA ASP A 69 -3.17 3.39 -1.13
C ASP A 69 -4.39 3.83 -0.33
N MET A 70 -5.05 4.91 -0.76
CA MET A 70 -6.23 5.48 -0.10
C MET A 70 -6.07 5.69 1.42
N VAL A 71 -4.87 6.05 1.88
CA VAL A 71 -4.51 6.16 3.30
C VAL A 71 -4.87 7.50 3.93
N GLY A 72 -5.69 8.30 3.28
CA GLY A 72 -5.98 9.68 3.70
C GLY A 72 -7.42 9.96 4.09
N ASP A 73 -8.38 9.10 3.79
CA ASP A 73 -9.79 9.40 4.08
C ASP A 73 -10.07 9.49 5.59
N LYS A 74 -10.98 10.39 5.95
CA LYS A 74 -11.34 10.71 7.34
C LYS A 74 -11.82 9.51 8.15
N ASN A 75 -12.51 8.57 7.53
CA ASN A 75 -13.08 7.41 8.20
C ASN A 75 -12.41 6.11 7.74
N ALA A 76 -11.21 6.18 7.20
CA ALA A 76 -10.49 5.02 6.71
C ALA A 76 -10.32 3.93 7.77
N THR A 77 -10.49 2.69 7.34
CA THR A 77 -10.24 1.50 8.16
C THR A 77 -9.43 0.50 7.36
N PHE A 78 -8.21 0.27 7.81
CA PHE A 78 -7.27 -0.64 7.18
C PHE A 78 -7.47 -2.04 7.74
N ARG A 79 -7.96 -2.97 6.91
CA ARG A 79 -8.09 -4.40 7.21
C ARG A 79 -7.05 -5.20 6.49
N TYR A 80 -6.87 -6.45 6.89
CA TYR A 80 -5.96 -7.35 6.18
C TYR A 80 -6.45 -7.59 4.75
N ASP A 81 -5.63 -7.28 3.77
CA ASP A 81 -5.81 -7.76 2.42
C ASP A 81 -5.40 -9.23 2.33
N SER A 82 -6.17 -10.04 1.62
CA SER A 82 -5.96 -11.49 1.54
C SER A 82 -4.65 -11.86 0.84
N GLU A 83 -4.23 -11.12 -0.21
CA GLU A 83 -2.97 -11.38 -0.91
C GLU A 83 -1.77 -11.07 -0.01
N SER A 84 -1.83 -9.94 0.71
CA SER A 84 -0.84 -9.56 1.73
C SER A 84 -0.69 -10.62 2.80
N MET A 85 -1.81 -11.13 3.32
CA MET A 85 -1.82 -12.17 4.34
C MET A 85 -1.29 -13.51 3.82
N GLN A 86 -1.53 -13.84 2.56
CA GLN A 86 -1.03 -15.08 1.97
C GLN A 86 0.50 -15.04 1.76
N VAL A 87 1.04 -13.89 1.36
CA VAL A 87 2.45 -13.77 0.93
C VAL A 87 3.37 -13.30 2.06
N ALA A 88 2.90 -12.36 2.88
CA ALA A 88 3.72 -11.70 3.89
C ALA A 88 3.00 -11.55 5.25
N PRO A 89 2.43 -12.63 5.83
CA PRO A 89 1.65 -12.53 7.07
C PRO A 89 2.46 -11.99 8.26
N SER A 90 3.76 -12.24 8.31
CA SER A 90 4.63 -11.71 9.36
C SER A 90 4.73 -10.18 9.30
N ILE A 91 4.79 -9.60 8.11
CA ILE A 91 4.87 -8.15 7.91
C ILE A 91 3.52 -7.51 8.21
N VAL A 92 2.40 -8.11 7.77
CA VAL A 92 1.06 -7.65 8.15
C VAL A 92 0.92 -7.60 9.67
N ASN A 93 1.25 -8.71 10.37
CA ASN A 93 1.17 -8.77 11.83
C ASN A 93 2.09 -7.75 12.51
N GLN A 94 3.27 -7.50 11.98
CA GLN A 94 4.20 -6.48 12.48
C GLN A 94 3.59 -5.08 12.35
N VAL A 95 3.08 -4.72 11.18
CA VAL A 95 2.51 -3.39 10.91
C VAL A 95 1.26 -3.15 11.74
N TRP A 96 0.27 -4.05 11.69
CA TRP A 96 -0.96 -3.90 12.48
C TRP A 96 -0.69 -3.98 13.99
N GLY A 97 0.20 -4.86 14.43
CA GLY A 97 0.63 -4.93 15.82
C GLY A 97 1.33 -3.65 16.31
N THR A 98 2.14 -3.02 15.46
CA THR A 98 2.77 -1.72 15.74
C THR A 98 1.71 -0.62 15.83
N ALA A 99 0.75 -0.59 14.92
CA ALA A 99 -0.36 0.36 14.97
C ALA A 99 -1.17 0.24 16.27
N GLN A 100 -1.46 -1.00 16.73
CA GLN A 100 -2.13 -1.23 18.01
C GLN A 100 -1.32 -0.64 19.19
N LYS A 101 -0.02 -0.90 19.24
CA LYS A 101 0.87 -0.39 20.28
C LYS A 101 0.94 1.14 20.31
N LEU A 102 0.85 1.78 19.16
CA LEU A 102 0.83 3.24 19.00
C LEU A 102 -0.55 3.87 19.29
N GLY A 103 -1.58 3.05 19.56
CA GLY A 103 -2.94 3.53 19.84
C GLY A 103 -3.78 3.82 18.61
N PHE A 104 -3.41 3.29 17.45
CA PHE A 104 -4.11 3.45 16.18
C PHE A 104 -5.04 2.29 15.80
N GLY A 105 -5.46 1.49 16.79
CA GLY A 105 -6.33 0.34 16.57
C GLY A 105 -7.72 0.69 16.00
N ASN A 106 -8.15 1.93 16.07
CA ASN A 106 -9.35 2.41 15.42
C ASN A 106 -9.21 2.60 13.90
N TYR A 107 -7.99 2.72 13.39
CA TYR A 107 -7.68 2.74 11.95
C TYR A 107 -7.27 1.36 11.45
N PHE A 108 -6.40 0.66 12.17
CA PHE A 108 -5.86 -0.65 11.79
C PHE A 108 -6.68 -1.76 12.45
N ILE A 109 -7.66 -2.27 11.73
CA ILE A 109 -8.60 -3.25 12.25
C ILE A 109 -8.05 -4.68 12.04
N LEU A 110 -8.05 -5.49 13.12
CA LEU A 110 -7.54 -6.87 13.09
C LEU A 110 -8.59 -7.84 12.52
N GLU A 111 -8.97 -7.61 11.27
CA GLU A 111 -10.00 -8.38 10.57
C GLU A 111 -9.61 -8.55 9.10
N ASP A 112 -10.08 -9.64 8.50
CA ASP A 112 -9.99 -9.85 7.05
C ASP A 112 -10.86 -8.83 6.31
N GLY A 113 -10.26 -8.15 5.35
CA GLY A 113 -10.91 -7.18 4.46
C GLY A 113 -11.28 -7.75 3.10
N GLY A 114 -10.85 -8.97 2.80
CA GLY A 114 -11.01 -9.59 1.49
C GLY A 114 -9.79 -9.38 0.59
N GLY A 115 -9.86 -9.92 -0.61
CA GLY A 115 -8.80 -9.78 -1.62
C GLY A 115 -9.07 -8.64 -2.57
N ILE A 116 -8.02 -7.91 -2.88
CA ILE A 116 -8.04 -6.87 -3.92
C ILE A 116 -6.85 -7.07 -4.86
N VAL A 117 -6.94 -6.48 -6.04
CA VAL A 117 -5.83 -6.35 -6.98
C VAL A 117 -5.39 -4.89 -6.96
N ASP A 118 -4.15 -4.67 -6.56
CA ASP A 118 -3.52 -3.37 -6.52
C ASP A 118 -2.03 -3.52 -6.84
N ASP A 119 -1.26 -2.44 -6.87
CA ASP A 119 0.16 -2.38 -7.25
C ASP A 119 1.07 -3.36 -6.51
N HIS A 120 0.70 -3.83 -5.33
CA HIS A 120 1.44 -4.87 -4.61
C HIS A 120 1.42 -6.22 -5.35
N VAL A 121 0.32 -6.55 -6.03
CA VAL A 121 0.16 -7.86 -6.71
C VAL A 121 1.18 -8.07 -7.84
N PRO A 122 1.35 -7.15 -8.81
CA PRO A 122 2.41 -7.27 -9.81
C PRO A 122 3.81 -7.38 -9.21
N VAL A 123 4.10 -6.59 -8.16
CA VAL A 123 5.41 -6.64 -7.49
C VAL A 123 5.67 -8.01 -6.87
N ILE A 124 4.70 -8.57 -6.15
CA ILE A 124 4.78 -9.93 -5.60
C ILE A 124 5.00 -10.95 -6.70
N ARG A 125 4.20 -10.88 -7.76
CA ARG A 125 4.19 -11.90 -8.81
C ARG A 125 5.43 -11.88 -9.70
N ASN A 126 5.89 -10.70 -10.11
CA ASN A 126 6.99 -10.56 -11.07
C ASN A 126 8.35 -10.43 -10.38
N ALA A 127 8.48 -9.49 -9.43
CA ALA A 127 9.74 -9.21 -8.74
C ALA A 127 10.04 -10.17 -7.58
N LYS A 128 9.05 -10.95 -7.14
CA LYS A 128 9.15 -11.88 -6.00
C LYS A 128 9.54 -11.19 -4.68
N ILE A 129 9.17 -9.92 -4.54
CA ILE A 129 9.35 -9.15 -3.32
C ILE A 129 8.08 -9.32 -2.49
N PRO A 130 8.15 -9.85 -1.25
CA PRO A 130 7.00 -9.88 -0.36
C PRO A 130 6.49 -8.45 -0.13
N MET A 131 5.23 -8.19 -0.40
CA MET A 131 4.66 -6.86 -0.28
C MET A 131 3.31 -6.93 0.40
N ILE A 132 3.00 -5.94 1.21
CA ILE A 132 1.70 -5.77 1.84
C ILE A 132 1.05 -4.49 1.37
N ASP A 133 -0.26 -4.44 1.49
CA ASP A 133 -1.04 -3.26 1.19
C ASP A 133 -1.70 -2.70 2.45
N ILE A 134 -1.55 -1.39 2.67
CA ILE A 134 -2.30 -0.62 3.65
C ILE A 134 -3.29 0.22 2.86
N ILE A 135 -4.52 -0.26 2.78
CA ILE A 135 -5.58 0.34 1.98
C ILE A 135 -6.88 0.45 2.78
N ASP A 136 -7.68 1.48 2.51
CA ASP A 136 -8.99 1.64 3.15
C ASP A 136 -9.98 0.58 2.65
N LEU A 137 -10.11 -0.52 3.38
CA LEU A 137 -11.07 -1.59 3.14
C LEU A 137 -12.20 -1.53 4.16
N ARG A 138 -13.39 -1.17 3.71
CA ARG A 138 -14.57 -1.03 4.56
C ARG A 138 -15.37 -2.34 4.60
N LYS A 139 -16.00 -2.60 5.74
CA LYS A 139 -17.04 -3.62 5.85
C LYS A 139 -18.38 -2.99 5.49
N ASN A 140 -19.28 -3.83 5.04
CA ASN A 140 -20.65 -3.58 4.61
C ASN A 140 -20.75 -3.47 3.07
N ASP A 141 -21.76 -2.82 2.56
CA ASP A 141 -22.13 -2.82 1.13
C ASP A 141 -21.14 -2.11 0.20
N LYS A 142 -20.04 -1.56 0.75
CA LYS A 142 -19.03 -0.83 -0.01
C LYS A 142 -17.63 -1.27 0.40
N THR A 143 -16.84 -1.68 -0.56
CA THR A 143 -15.44 -2.06 -0.33
C THR A 143 -14.58 -0.84 -0.02
N PHE A 144 -14.80 0.28 -0.71
CA PHE A 144 -14.03 1.51 -0.61
C PHE A 144 -14.88 2.69 -0.11
N PHE A 145 -14.27 3.86 0.09
CA PHE A 145 -14.98 5.08 0.49
C PHE A 145 -15.87 5.65 -0.63
N ASP A 146 -16.84 6.48 -0.25
CA ASP A 146 -17.91 6.92 -1.15
C ASP A 146 -17.44 7.73 -2.35
N GLN A 147 -16.32 8.42 -2.22
CA GLN A 147 -15.76 9.28 -3.26
C GLN A 147 -14.77 8.56 -4.19
N HIS A 148 -14.43 7.31 -3.89
CA HIS A 148 -13.55 6.50 -4.72
C HIS A 148 -13.98 6.51 -6.20
N HIS A 149 -13.05 6.82 -7.10
CA HIS A 149 -13.29 6.96 -8.54
C HIS A 149 -14.35 8.01 -8.92
N THR A 150 -14.53 9.05 -8.12
CA THR A 150 -15.42 10.18 -8.43
C THR A 150 -14.69 11.52 -8.36
N HIS A 151 -15.30 12.59 -8.90
CA HIS A 151 -14.79 13.96 -8.73
C HIS A 151 -14.85 14.47 -7.28
N GLY A 152 -15.51 13.73 -6.38
CA GLY A 152 -15.51 14.02 -4.95
C GLY A 152 -14.25 13.57 -4.22
N ASP A 153 -13.40 12.77 -4.85
CA ASP A 153 -12.09 12.40 -4.33
C ASP A 153 -11.12 13.57 -4.49
N SER A 154 -11.10 14.40 -3.48
CA SER A 154 -10.38 15.68 -3.48
C SER A 154 -9.69 15.92 -2.13
N ILE A 155 -8.93 17.00 -2.02
CA ILE A 155 -8.21 17.34 -0.81
C ILE A 155 -9.13 17.50 0.43
N GLU A 156 -10.41 17.81 0.23
CA GLU A 156 -11.37 18.00 1.31
C GLU A 156 -11.72 16.70 2.05
N VAL A 157 -11.54 15.53 1.43
CA VAL A 157 -11.79 14.23 2.08
C VAL A 157 -10.60 13.76 2.90
N ILE A 158 -9.45 14.41 2.77
CA ILE A 158 -8.21 14.02 3.44
C ILE A 158 -8.21 14.46 4.91
N ASP A 159 -7.96 13.53 5.82
CA ASP A 159 -7.77 13.77 7.25
C ASP A 159 -6.30 13.57 7.65
N LYS A 160 -5.76 14.60 8.27
CA LYS A 160 -4.38 14.59 8.79
C LYS A 160 -4.16 13.56 9.89
N ASN A 161 -5.19 13.18 10.65
CA ASN A 161 -5.07 12.18 11.71
C ASN A 161 -4.93 10.77 11.09
N THR A 162 -5.66 10.48 10.02
CA THR A 162 -5.49 9.23 9.26
C THR A 162 -4.10 9.14 8.68
N LEU A 163 -3.64 10.17 7.95
CA LEU A 163 -2.28 10.24 7.42
C LEU A 163 -1.22 10.11 8.53
N LYS A 164 -1.46 10.71 9.70
CA LYS A 164 -0.57 10.60 10.86
C LYS A 164 -0.53 9.15 11.37
N ALA A 165 -1.67 8.49 11.51
CA ALA A 165 -1.74 7.11 12.00
C ALA A 165 -0.93 6.17 11.11
N VAL A 166 -1.11 6.27 9.79
CA VAL A 166 -0.33 5.48 8.82
C VAL A 166 1.15 5.85 8.85
N GLY A 167 1.47 7.14 8.74
CA GLY A 167 2.85 7.60 8.70
C GLY A 167 3.65 7.25 9.95
N GLN A 168 3.08 7.36 11.14
CA GLN A 168 3.75 6.97 12.39
C GLN A 168 3.93 5.46 12.51
N THR A 169 2.93 4.69 12.08
CA THR A 169 3.03 3.22 12.08
C THR A 169 4.16 2.77 11.15
N VAL A 170 4.18 3.25 9.91
CA VAL A 170 5.22 2.89 8.94
C VAL A 170 6.60 3.33 9.43
N LEU A 171 6.74 4.57 9.93
CA LEU A 171 8.01 5.02 10.50
C LEU A 171 8.50 4.13 11.64
N GLN A 172 7.63 3.76 12.58
CA GLN A 172 8.01 2.89 13.69
C GLN A 172 8.48 1.53 13.18
N VAL A 173 7.78 0.92 12.23
CA VAL A 173 8.20 -0.34 11.60
C VAL A 173 9.59 -0.20 10.98
N LEU A 174 9.83 0.85 10.19
CA LEU A 174 11.12 1.07 9.51
C LEU A 174 12.29 1.26 10.51
N TYR A 175 12.04 1.91 11.65
CA TYR A 175 13.07 2.12 12.68
C TYR A 175 13.31 0.89 13.56
N GLU A 176 12.34 -0.01 13.69
CA GLU A 176 12.46 -1.27 14.43
C GLU A 176 13.06 -2.39 13.58
N GLU A 177 13.08 -2.23 12.25
CA GLU A 177 13.59 -3.24 11.32
C GLU A 177 15.09 -3.44 11.52
N LYS A 178 15.51 -4.70 11.40
CA LYS A 178 16.90 -5.13 11.56
C LYS A 178 17.34 -5.87 10.31
N PRO A 179 18.58 -5.64 9.84
CA PRO A 179 19.14 -6.36 8.70
C PRO A 179 19.31 -7.86 8.99
#